data_d7c44ac39c619e0a7dacfe074b0a6bf3
#
_entry.id   d7c44ac39c619e0a7dacfe074b0a6bf3
#
_cell.length_a   1.000
_cell.length_b   1.000
_cell.length_c   1.000
_cell.angle_alpha   90.00
_cell.angle_beta   90.00
_cell.angle_gamma   90.00
#
_symmetry.space_group_name_H-M   'P 1'
#
loop_
_entity.id
_entity.type
_entity.pdbx_description
1 polymer ?
#
loop_
_entity_poly.entity_id
_entity_poly.type
_entity_poly.pdbx_seq_one_letter_code
_entity_poly.pdbx_strand_id
1 'polypeptide(L)'
;MNGEVALPTMRAILDELRVERDAFLAALDDADPALLTAPGLVGEWSARELLAHMGYWTGHAAEALHRAEQGVLHEFGSDDPDFDVDAVNETVARVARETDLATVRLREEAAYGALVERLAAADDSWLLDTTGYRETLEQVLREDGPEHYREHTIDLRAWFTGDAEATDDDDLDDEAREDEARA
;
A
#
# COMPACT_ATOMS: atom_id res chain seq x y z
N MET A 1 -35.81 9.31 0.05
CA MET A 1 -34.67 10.22 0.28
C MET A 1 -33.50 9.57 -0.47
N ASN A 2 -33.21 10.10 -1.66
CA ASN A 2 -32.01 9.65 -2.40
C ASN A 2 -30.82 10.25 -1.67
N GLY A 3 -30.04 9.42 -0.98
CA GLY A 3 -28.75 9.84 -0.46
C GLY A 3 -27.86 10.23 -1.64
N GLU A 4 -27.60 11.50 -1.79
CA GLU A 4 -26.61 12.02 -2.71
C GLU A 4 -25.27 11.48 -2.23
N VAL A 5 -24.69 10.55 -2.98
CA VAL A 5 -23.33 10.07 -2.73
C VAL A 5 -22.42 11.25 -3.03
N ALA A 6 -21.76 11.78 -2.00
CA ALA A 6 -20.79 12.85 -2.18
C ALA A 6 -19.68 12.36 -3.13
N LEU A 7 -19.31 13.20 -4.09
CA LEU A 7 -18.18 12.89 -4.98
C LEU A 7 -16.89 12.84 -4.15
N PRO A 8 -15.96 11.97 -4.52
CA PRO A 8 -14.66 11.91 -3.87
C PRO A 8 -13.91 13.23 -4.02
N THR A 9 -13.10 13.59 -3.05
CA THR A 9 -12.25 14.78 -3.09
C THR A 9 -10.83 14.44 -2.66
N MET A 10 -9.85 15.16 -3.23
CA MET A 10 -8.44 15.06 -2.82
C MET A 10 -8.27 15.33 -1.33
N ARG A 11 -9.08 16.26 -0.81
CA ARG A 11 -9.08 16.59 0.62
C ARG A 11 -9.50 15.41 1.50
N ALA A 12 -10.52 14.66 1.09
CA ALA A 12 -10.98 13.49 1.84
C ALA A 12 -9.90 12.40 1.88
N ILE A 13 -9.26 12.12 0.73
CA ILE A 13 -8.15 11.17 0.65
C ILE A 13 -6.98 11.61 1.53
N LEU A 14 -6.63 12.90 1.49
CA LEU A 14 -5.56 13.45 2.31
C LEU A 14 -5.83 13.31 3.82
N ASP A 15 -7.07 13.58 4.24
CA ASP A 15 -7.45 13.50 5.66
C ASP A 15 -7.48 12.03 6.13
N GLU A 16 -7.95 11.08 5.29
CA GLU A 16 -7.87 9.65 5.55
C GLU A 16 -6.41 9.17 5.62
N LEU A 17 -5.58 9.54 4.65
CA LEU A 17 -4.16 9.18 4.59
C LEU A 17 -3.42 9.58 5.89
N ARG A 18 -3.68 10.76 6.41
CA ARG A 18 -3.07 11.22 7.68
C ARG A 18 -3.47 10.34 8.85
N VAL A 19 -4.77 10.04 8.96
CA VAL A 19 -5.29 9.23 10.06
C VAL A 19 -4.70 7.81 10.03
N GLU A 20 -4.71 7.17 8.87
CA GLU A 20 -4.27 5.78 8.74
C GLU A 20 -2.75 5.65 8.88
N ARG A 21 -1.98 6.58 8.33
CA ARG A 21 -0.52 6.60 8.54
C ARG A 21 -0.16 6.85 10.00
N ASP A 22 -0.82 7.78 10.68
CA ASP A 22 -0.57 8.04 12.10
C ASP A 22 -0.85 6.79 12.94
N ALA A 23 -1.92 6.03 12.61
CA ALA A 23 -2.25 4.78 13.26
C ALA A 23 -1.19 3.68 13.01
N PHE A 24 -0.66 3.59 11.80
CA PHE A 24 0.40 2.67 11.42
C PHE A 24 1.71 2.98 12.16
N LEU A 25 2.12 4.23 12.16
CA LEU A 25 3.34 4.65 12.87
C LEU A 25 3.23 4.47 14.38
N ALA A 26 2.05 4.74 14.96
CA ALA A 26 1.81 4.48 16.39
C ALA A 26 1.97 2.99 16.71
N ALA A 27 1.46 2.09 15.86
CA ALA A 27 1.64 0.65 16.05
C ALA A 27 3.11 0.22 15.97
N LEU A 28 3.90 0.84 15.07
CA LEU A 28 5.35 0.61 14.98
C LEU A 28 6.12 1.13 16.20
N ASP A 29 5.72 2.28 16.73
CA ASP A 29 6.43 2.94 17.85
C ASP A 29 6.11 2.28 19.21
N ASP A 30 4.94 1.64 19.32
CA ASP A 30 4.54 0.87 20.50
C ASP A 30 5.20 -0.53 20.55
N ALA A 31 5.81 -0.98 19.45
CA ALA A 31 6.42 -2.30 19.34
C ALA A 31 7.73 -2.43 20.13
N ASP A 32 8.03 -3.65 20.60
CA ASP A 32 9.38 -3.97 21.10
C ASP A 32 10.39 -3.76 19.96
N PRO A 33 11.41 -2.93 20.14
CA PRO A 33 12.43 -2.69 19.12
C PRO A 33 13.10 -3.96 18.58
N ALA A 34 13.16 -5.04 19.35
CA ALA A 34 13.72 -6.32 18.92
C ALA A 34 12.86 -7.00 17.85
N LEU A 35 11.55 -6.72 17.82
CA LEU A 35 10.62 -7.30 16.85
C LEU A 35 10.60 -6.55 15.51
N LEU A 36 11.07 -5.30 15.46
CA LEU A 36 11.01 -4.49 14.25
C LEU A 36 11.83 -5.04 13.07
N THR A 37 12.78 -5.94 13.35
CA THR A 37 13.59 -6.62 12.33
C THR A 37 13.44 -8.14 12.35
N ALA A 38 12.56 -8.66 13.21
CA ALA A 38 12.24 -10.08 13.25
C ALA A 38 11.34 -10.46 12.07
N PRO A 39 11.66 -11.55 11.34
CA PRO A 39 10.83 -12.00 10.22
C PRO A 39 9.50 -12.62 10.70
N GLY A 40 8.52 -12.71 9.80
CA GLY A 40 7.27 -13.41 10.04
C GLY A 40 6.05 -12.51 10.26
N LEU A 41 6.17 -11.21 10.04
CA LEU A 41 5.04 -10.29 10.19
C LEU A 41 4.04 -10.45 9.03
N VAL A 42 4.54 -10.40 7.79
CA VAL A 42 3.78 -10.70 6.57
C VAL A 42 4.63 -11.69 5.80
N GLY A 43 4.26 -12.96 5.78
CA GLY A 43 5.11 -14.02 5.26
C GLY A 43 6.50 -13.99 5.91
N GLU A 44 7.55 -13.82 5.11
CA GLU A 44 8.94 -13.74 5.59
C GLU A 44 9.38 -12.31 5.98
N TRP A 45 8.51 -11.30 5.83
CA TRP A 45 8.89 -9.91 6.05
C TRP A 45 8.89 -9.51 7.53
N SER A 46 9.77 -8.60 7.86
CA SER A 46 9.77 -7.88 9.14
C SER A 46 9.02 -6.55 9.02
N ALA A 47 8.77 -5.89 10.15
CA ALA A 47 8.19 -4.55 10.19
C ALA A 47 9.03 -3.50 9.43
N ARG A 48 10.37 -3.67 9.39
CA ARG A 48 11.26 -2.83 8.57
C ARG A 48 10.99 -2.98 7.08
N GLU A 49 10.78 -4.20 6.60
CA GLU A 49 10.49 -4.50 5.19
C GLU A 49 9.10 -4.00 4.82
N LEU A 50 8.13 -4.20 5.71
CA LEU A 50 6.79 -3.67 5.54
C LEU A 50 6.78 -2.13 5.46
N LEU A 51 7.54 -1.44 6.32
CA LEU A 51 7.66 0.02 6.26
C LEU A 51 8.28 0.50 4.93
N ALA A 52 9.25 -0.24 4.40
CA ALA A 52 9.83 0.08 3.08
C ALA A 52 8.81 -0.12 1.95
N HIS A 53 7.99 -1.17 2.03
CA HIS A 53 6.88 -1.46 1.14
C HIS A 53 5.86 -0.32 1.15
N MET A 54 5.46 0.15 2.35
CA MET A 54 4.58 1.33 2.47
C MET A 54 5.17 2.56 1.80
N GLY A 55 6.46 2.83 2.00
CA GLY A 55 7.14 3.95 1.36
C GLY A 55 7.17 3.85 -0.17
N TYR A 56 7.32 2.64 -0.71
CA TYR A 56 7.30 2.41 -2.16
C TYR A 56 5.93 2.72 -2.76
N TRP A 57 4.85 2.12 -2.23
CA TRP A 57 3.50 2.30 -2.78
C TRP A 57 2.97 3.71 -2.57
N THR A 58 3.25 4.33 -1.42
CA THR A 58 2.98 5.77 -1.23
C THR A 58 3.69 6.65 -2.26
N GLY A 59 4.93 6.30 -2.62
CA GLY A 59 5.67 6.95 -3.70
C GLY A 59 5.06 6.71 -5.09
N HIS A 60 4.50 5.53 -5.32
CA HIS A 60 3.79 5.15 -6.54
C HIS A 60 2.50 6.00 -6.71
N ALA A 61 1.72 6.16 -5.64
CA ALA A 61 0.57 7.09 -5.63
C ALA A 61 0.99 8.54 -5.92
N ALA A 62 2.10 9.00 -5.36
CA ALA A 62 2.61 10.35 -5.61
C ALA A 62 3.05 10.53 -7.08
N GLU A 63 3.61 9.50 -7.71
CA GLU A 63 3.96 9.51 -9.14
C GLU A 63 2.71 9.54 -10.02
N ALA A 64 1.66 8.75 -9.72
CA ALA A 64 0.40 8.78 -10.44
C ALA A 64 -0.19 10.21 -10.44
N LEU A 65 -0.22 10.85 -9.27
CA LEU A 65 -0.71 12.21 -9.13
C LEU A 65 0.18 13.23 -9.88
N HIS A 66 1.50 13.02 -9.89
CA HIS A 66 2.41 13.83 -10.68
C HIS A 66 2.13 13.71 -12.18
N ARG A 67 1.84 12.50 -12.67
CA ARG A 67 1.45 12.28 -14.08
C ARG A 67 0.10 12.94 -14.41
N ALA A 68 -0.85 12.93 -13.49
CA ALA A 68 -2.11 13.67 -13.65
C ALA A 68 -1.87 15.18 -13.77
N GLU A 69 -1.03 15.76 -12.92
CA GLU A 69 -0.64 17.17 -12.97
C GLU A 69 -0.04 17.58 -14.33
N GLN A 70 0.71 16.65 -14.94
CA GLN A 70 1.33 16.86 -16.27
C GLN A 70 0.38 16.54 -17.43
N GLY A 71 -0.82 16.03 -17.19
CA GLY A 71 -1.78 15.63 -18.22
C GLY A 71 -1.40 14.33 -18.97
N VAL A 72 -0.53 13.51 -18.38
CA VAL A 72 -0.04 12.25 -18.95
C VAL A 72 -0.36 11.02 -18.06
N LEU A 73 -1.41 11.11 -17.24
CA LEU A 73 -1.82 10.02 -16.35
C LEU A 73 -2.06 8.69 -17.10
N HIS A 74 -2.55 8.76 -18.33
CA HIS A 74 -2.78 7.59 -19.18
C HIS A 74 -1.51 6.79 -19.54
N GLU A 75 -0.33 7.39 -19.34
CA GLU A 75 0.96 6.71 -19.50
C GLU A 75 1.38 5.95 -18.24
N PHE A 76 0.80 6.27 -17.10
CA PHE A 76 1.08 5.59 -15.84
C PHE A 76 0.61 4.12 -15.92
N GLY A 77 1.55 3.19 -15.87
CA GLY A 77 1.31 1.78 -16.03
C GLY A 77 1.25 1.24 -17.45
N SER A 78 1.22 2.09 -18.49
CA SER A 78 1.23 1.63 -19.88
C SER A 78 2.62 1.24 -20.38
N ASP A 79 3.66 1.74 -19.72
CA ASP A 79 5.05 1.55 -20.13
C ASP A 79 5.63 0.18 -19.73
N ASP A 80 4.96 -0.51 -18.81
CA ASP A 80 5.38 -1.82 -18.31
C ASP A 80 4.20 -2.81 -18.32
N PRO A 81 3.91 -3.42 -19.45
CA PRO A 81 2.81 -4.40 -19.56
C PRO A 81 3.07 -5.70 -18.79
N ASP A 82 4.32 -5.95 -18.38
CA ASP A 82 4.76 -7.10 -17.62
C ASP A 82 5.02 -6.73 -16.15
N PHE A 83 4.42 -5.62 -15.66
CA PHE A 83 4.57 -5.17 -14.29
C PHE A 83 4.14 -6.26 -13.29
N ASP A 84 5.13 -6.76 -12.57
CA ASP A 84 4.98 -7.85 -11.60
C ASP A 84 5.08 -7.26 -10.18
N VAL A 85 3.93 -7.11 -9.54
CA VAL A 85 3.80 -6.58 -8.17
C VAL A 85 4.63 -7.38 -7.18
N ASP A 86 4.61 -8.71 -7.28
CA ASP A 86 5.33 -9.58 -6.36
C ASP A 86 6.85 -9.43 -6.51
N ALA A 87 7.33 -9.33 -7.75
CA ALA A 87 8.76 -9.09 -8.02
C ALA A 87 9.21 -7.72 -7.51
N VAL A 88 8.37 -6.70 -7.61
CA VAL A 88 8.61 -5.37 -7.04
C VAL A 88 8.67 -5.44 -5.53
N ASN A 89 7.67 -6.05 -4.90
CA ASN A 89 7.58 -6.21 -3.45
C ASN A 89 8.80 -6.94 -2.89
N GLU A 90 9.22 -8.06 -3.49
CA GLU A 90 10.42 -8.78 -3.05
C GLU A 90 11.69 -7.96 -3.26
N THR A 91 11.77 -7.17 -4.31
CA THR A 91 12.92 -6.26 -4.54
C THR A 91 13.00 -5.19 -3.45
N VAL A 92 11.88 -4.57 -3.10
CA VAL A 92 11.79 -3.57 -2.03
C VAL A 92 12.18 -4.19 -0.68
N ALA A 93 11.63 -5.35 -0.35
CA ALA A 93 11.94 -6.07 0.88
C ALA A 93 13.42 -6.44 0.97
N ARG A 94 14.00 -6.97 -0.11
CA ARG A 94 15.43 -7.32 -0.18
C ARG A 94 16.34 -6.10 0.07
N VAL A 95 16.03 -4.95 -0.52
CA VAL A 95 16.78 -3.71 -0.29
C VAL A 95 16.63 -3.23 1.16
N ALA A 96 15.44 -3.36 1.73
CA ALA A 96 15.18 -2.99 3.12
C ALA A 96 15.95 -3.84 4.12
N ARG A 97 16.15 -5.15 3.87
CA ARG A 97 16.96 -6.04 4.71
C ARG A 97 18.38 -5.54 4.90
N GLU A 98 18.95 -4.90 3.89
CA GLU A 98 20.32 -4.36 3.89
C GLU A 98 20.37 -2.89 4.32
N THR A 99 19.22 -2.26 4.62
CA THR A 99 19.11 -0.85 4.98
C THR A 99 18.78 -0.72 6.46
N ASP A 100 19.41 0.22 7.16
CA ASP A 100 19.04 0.51 8.56
C ASP A 100 17.63 1.09 8.67
N LEU A 101 16.95 0.78 9.77
CA LEU A 101 15.56 1.18 10.01
C LEU A 101 15.35 2.70 9.95
N ALA A 102 16.33 3.49 10.43
CA ALA A 102 16.22 4.94 10.43
C ALA A 102 16.18 5.47 8.98
N THR A 103 17.00 4.91 8.10
CA THR A 103 17.00 5.24 6.68
C THR A 103 15.69 4.82 6.00
N VAL A 104 15.14 3.65 6.35
CA VAL A 104 13.84 3.20 5.82
C VAL A 104 12.73 4.16 6.25
N ARG A 105 12.70 4.58 7.53
CA ARG A 105 11.73 5.58 8.04
C ARG A 105 11.83 6.90 7.29
N LEU A 106 13.04 7.41 7.05
CA LEU A 106 13.24 8.66 6.31
C LEU A 106 12.75 8.57 4.85
N ARG A 107 12.89 7.41 4.21
CA ARG A 107 12.40 7.19 2.83
C ARG A 107 10.87 7.16 2.79
N GLU A 108 10.24 6.45 3.71
CA GLU A 108 8.78 6.45 3.85
C GLU A 108 8.25 7.86 4.12
N GLU A 109 8.84 8.58 5.09
CA GLU A 109 8.46 9.96 5.40
C GLU A 109 8.59 10.89 4.18
N ALA A 110 9.63 10.73 3.37
CA ALA A 110 9.81 11.52 2.15
C ALA A 110 8.74 11.20 1.09
N ALA A 111 8.38 9.92 0.89
CA ALA A 111 7.33 9.50 -0.02
C ALA A 111 5.96 10.04 0.43
N TYR A 112 5.64 9.90 1.72
CA TYR A 112 4.43 10.46 2.31
C TYR A 112 4.37 11.98 2.15
N GLY A 113 5.46 12.70 2.44
CA GLY A 113 5.53 14.16 2.29
C GLY A 113 5.25 14.59 0.85
N ALA A 114 5.80 13.88 -0.13
CA ALA A 114 5.57 14.14 -1.55
C ALA A 114 4.10 13.93 -1.95
N LEU A 115 3.47 12.86 -1.46
CA LEU A 115 2.05 12.60 -1.72
C LEU A 115 1.15 13.65 -1.07
N VAL A 116 1.41 14.02 0.19
CA VAL A 116 0.66 15.06 0.92
C VAL A 116 0.71 16.41 0.22
N GLU A 117 1.91 16.83 -0.22
CA GLU A 117 2.10 18.09 -0.94
C GLU A 117 1.27 18.14 -2.24
N ARG A 118 1.30 17.04 -3.01
CA ARG A 118 0.55 16.95 -4.25
C ARG A 118 -0.96 16.89 -4.04
N LEU A 119 -1.44 16.07 -3.09
CA LEU A 119 -2.88 16.00 -2.75
C LEU A 119 -3.43 17.34 -2.31
N ALA A 120 -2.64 18.13 -1.58
CA ALA A 120 -3.06 19.46 -1.12
C ALA A 120 -3.20 20.50 -2.25
N ALA A 121 -2.53 20.28 -3.38
CA ALA A 121 -2.50 21.18 -4.53
C ALA A 121 -3.37 20.69 -5.71
N ALA A 122 -3.80 19.42 -5.71
CA ALA A 122 -4.46 18.77 -6.83
C ALA A 122 -5.91 19.20 -7.01
N ASP A 123 -6.39 19.10 -8.26
CA ASP A 123 -7.77 19.35 -8.63
C ASP A 123 -8.61 18.06 -8.50
N ASP A 124 -9.74 18.14 -7.81
CA ASP A 124 -10.64 17.00 -7.59
C ASP A 124 -11.14 16.38 -8.91
N SER A 125 -11.19 17.15 -10.00
CA SER A 125 -11.62 16.62 -11.31
C SER A 125 -10.72 15.52 -11.87
N TRP A 126 -9.45 15.44 -11.45
CA TRP A 126 -8.51 14.41 -11.90
C TRP A 126 -8.83 13.04 -11.30
N LEU A 127 -9.57 12.95 -10.21
CA LEU A 127 -9.87 11.68 -9.53
C LEU A 127 -10.57 10.66 -10.43
N LEU A 128 -11.31 11.13 -11.44
CA LEU A 128 -12.02 10.26 -12.38
C LEU A 128 -11.19 9.94 -13.65
N ASP A 129 -10.02 10.56 -13.81
CA ASP A 129 -9.13 10.29 -14.93
C ASP A 129 -8.54 8.88 -14.79
N THR A 130 -8.32 8.23 -15.96
CA THR A 130 -7.94 6.83 -16.01
C THR A 130 -6.45 6.67 -16.28
N THR A 131 -5.79 5.81 -15.54
CA THR A 131 -4.40 5.38 -15.71
C THR A 131 -4.25 4.42 -16.91
N GLY A 132 -3.01 4.11 -17.27
CA GLY A 132 -2.71 3.06 -18.24
C GLY A 132 -3.12 1.67 -17.79
N TYR A 133 -3.20 1.40 -16.49
CA TYR A 133 -3.75 0.17 -15.88
C TYR A 133 -5.28 0.08 -15.95
N ARG A 134 -5.97 1.12 -16.43
CA ARG A 134 -7.44 1.27 -16.49
C ARG A 134 -8.13 1.51 -15.14
N GLU A 135 -7.40 1.76 -14.11
CA GLU A 135 -7.89 2.23 -12.81
C GLU A 135 -8.07 3.73 -12.84
N THR A 136 -8.98 4.26 -12.02
CA THR A 136 -9.09 5.70 -11.84
C THR A 136 -7.97 6.19 -10.92
N LEU A 137 -7.61 7.46 -11.04
CA LEU A 137 -6.64 8.06 -10.11
C LEU A 137 -7.12 7.93 -8.65
N GLU A 138 -8.43 8.04 -8.39
CA GLU A 138 -8.98 7.84 -7.06
C GLU A 138 -8.62 6.45 -6.51
N GLN A 139 -8.82 5.39 -7.31
CA GLN A 139 -8.50 4.03 -6.89
C GLN A 139 -7.04 3.89 -6.53
N VAL A 140 -6.12 4.30 -7.40
CA VAL A 140 -4.67 4.25 -7.12
C VAL A 140 -4.32 5.01 -5.84
N LEU A 141 -4.86 6.24 -5.66
CA LEU A 141 -4.56 7.05 -4.47
C LEU A 141 -5.08 6.44 -3.17
N ARG A 142 -6.20 5.69 -3.21
CA ARG A 142 -6.75 5.02 -2.04
C ARG A 142 -6.03 3.72 -1.74
N GLU A 143 -5.84 2.88 -2.75
CA GLU A 143 -5.22 1.57 -2.61
C GLU A 143 -3.75 1.68 -2.18
N ASP A 144 -2.97 2.58 -2.80
CA ASP A 144 -1.56 2.80 -2.45
C ASP A 144 -1.35 3.76 -1.25
N GLY A 145 -2.42 4.37 -0.77
CA GLY A 145 -2.42 5.36 0.30
C GLY A 145 -3.17 4.87 1.55
N PRO A 146 -4.32 5.52 1.91
CA PRO A 146 -4.97 5.29 3.19
C PRO A 146 -5.41 3.83 3.42
N GLU A 147 -5.90 3.14 2.40
CA GLU A 147 -6.35 1.75 2.52
C GLU A 147 -5.18 0.82 2.81
N HIS A 148 -4.06 1.01 2.15
CA HIS A 148 -2.82 0.27 2.36
C HIS A 148 -2.29 0.41 3.80
N TYR A 149 -2.20 1.65 4.31
CA TYR A 149 -1.81 1.88 5.70
C TYR A 149 -2.77 1.21 6.68
N ARG A 150 -4.08 1.25 6.41
CA ARG A 150 -5.10 0.61 7.26
C ARG A 150 -4.92 -0.91 7.33
N GLU A 151 -4.78 -1.56 6.18
CA GLU A 151 -4.59 -3.01 6.07
C GLU A 151 -3.36 -3.45 6.86
N HIS A 152 -2.23 -2.85 6.59
CA HIS A 152 -0.98 -3.21 7.26
C HIS A 152 -0.87 -2.76 8.72
N THR A 153 -1.71 -1.83 9.17
CA THR A 153 -1.86 -1.56 10.60
C THR A 153 -2.48 -2.76 11.34
N ILE A 154 -3.39 -3.48 10.68
CA ILE A 154 -3.98 -4.71 11.23
C ILE A 154 -2.91 -5.78 11.37
N ASP A 155 -2.09 -6.00 10.34
CA ASP A 155 -1.00 -6.98 10.35
C ASP A 155 0.01 -6.69 11.47
N LEU A 156 0.43 -5.42 11.59
CA LEU A 156 1.33 -4.98 12.65
C LEU A 156 0.79 -5.28 14.05
N ARG A 157 -0.48 -4.93 14.29
CA ARG A 157 -1.10 -5.13 15.60
C ARG A 157 -1.23 -6.60 15.92
N ALA A 158 -1.68 -7.42 14.98
CA ALA A 158 -1.79 -8.86 15.16
C ALA A 158 -0.42 -9.49 15.48
N TRP A 159 0.62 -9.12 14.78
CA TRP A 159 1.98 -9.59 15.01
C TRP A 159 2.51 -9.24 16.40
N PHE A 160 2.36 -7.97 16.82
CA PHE A 160 2.91 -7.50 18.09
C PHE A 160 2.11 -7.97 19.30
N THR A 161 0.81 -8.29 19.17
CA THR A 161 0.00 -8.86 20.25
C THR A 161 0.12 -10.37 20.34
N GLY A 162 0.69 -11.03 19.35
CA GLY A 162 0.76 -12.49 19.24
C GLY A 162 -0.58 -13.12 18.82
N ASP A 163 -1.54 -12.31 18.36
CA ASP A 163 -2.86 -12.75 17.87
C ASP A 163 -2.82 -13.04 16.35
N ALA A 164 -1.65 -13.13 15.76
CA ALA A 164 -1.48 -13.51 14.37
C ALA A 164 -1.92 -14.98 14.21
N GLU A 165 -3.21 -15.20 13.96
CA GLU A 165 -3.66 -16.46 13.38
C GLU A 165 -2.97 -16.54 12.00
N ALA A 166 -2.19 -17.62 11.81
CA ALA A 166 -1.63 -17.92 10.51
C ALA A 166 -2.79 -17.91 9.50
N THR A 167 -2.78 -16.97 8.60
CA THR A 167 -3.61 -17.06 7.40
C THR A 167 -2.99 -18.16 6.56
N ASP A 168 -3.38 -19.41 6.85
CA ASP A 168 -3.09 -20.56 6.00
C ASP A 168 -3.83 -20.34 4.68
N ASP A 169 -3.12 -19.97 3.66
CA ASP A 169 -3.54 -19.88 2.26
C ASP A 169 -3.73 -21.30 1.62
N ASP A 170 -4.01 -22.33 2.44
CA ASP A 170 -4.12 -23.74 2.01
C ASP A 170 -5.52 -24.19 1.58
N ASP A 171 -6.53 -23.29 1.49
CA ASP A 171 -7.92 -23.70 1.19
C ASP A 171 -8.31 -23.64 -0.31
N LEU A 172 -7.39 -23.44 -1.26
CA LEU A 172 -7.75 -23.33 -2.68
C LEU A 172 -7.44 -24.55 -3.55
N ASP A 173 -6.91 -25.65 -3.02
CA ASP A 173 -6.50 -26.81 -3.85
C ASP A 173 -7.35 -28.09 -3.70
N ASP A 174 -8.47 -28.10 -2.97
CA ASP A 174 -9.22 -29.35 -2.72
C ASP A 174 -10.49 -29.54 -3.59
N GLU A 175 -10.89 -28.57 -4.40
CA GLU A 175 -12.05 -28.77 -5.33
C GLU A 175 -11.68 -29.40 -6.69
N ALA A 176 -10.40 -29.56 -7.02
CA ALA A 176 -9.98 -30.10 -8.32
C ALA A 176 -9.78 -31.63 -8.35
N ARG A 177 -9.94 -32.35 -7.25
CA ARG A 177 -9.64 -33.78 -7.15
C ARG A 177 -10.84 -34.73 -7.12
N GLU A 178 -12.07 -34.22 -7.08
CA GLU A 178 -13.26 -35.09 -7.03
C GLU A 178 -13.86 -35.44 -8.41
N ASP A 179 -13.41 -34.83 -9.50
CA ASP A 179 -13.97 -35.10 -10.84
C ASP A 179 -13.24 -36.18 -11.68
N GLU A 180 -12.07 -36.66 -11.26
CA GLU A 180 -11.34 -37.74 -11.96
C GLU A 180 -11.66 -39.16 -11.48
N ALA A 181 -12.49 -39.35 -10.46
CA ALA A 181 -12.81 -40.68 -9.92
C ALA A 181 -14.15 -41.23 -10.44
N ARG A 182 -14.77 -40.60 -11.43
CA ARG A 182 -16.09 -41.02 -12.02
C ARG A 182 -16.12 -41.13 -13.56
N ALA A 183 -15.03 -41.61 -14.16
CA ALA A 183 -15.10 -42.00 -15.58
C ALA A 183 -14.64 -43.46 -15.76
#